data_0a53e68714d1532f725890caa0db3a05
#
_entry.id   0a53e68714d1532f725890caa0db3a05
#
_cell.length_a   1.000
_cell.length_b   1.000
_cell.length_c   1.000
_cell.angle_alpha   90.00
_cell.angle_beta   90.00
_cell.angle_gamma   90.00
#
_symmetry.space_group_name_H-M   'P 1'
#
loop_
_entity.id
_entity.type
_entity.pdbx_description
1 polymer ?
#
loop_
_entity_poly.entity_id
_entity_poly.type
_entity_poly.pdbx_seq_one_letter_code
_entity_poly.pdbx_strand_id
1 'polypeptide(L)'
;MINLREITKTNLISIIDLDVNENQRDQVAPNAVSIAQGHYSNSAWFKGIFNNNLAVGFVMLDLIIKKNKCFLWRFMIDKKYQGKGYGKIALTQVIDYVKSFKVFTEIKTSYVPTDNSAEGFYKNFGFIKSKKVIKEFDLEDSGEIEMKYLLK
;
A
#
# COMPACT_ATOMS: atom_id res chain seq x y z
N MET A 1 -4.22 -3.58 -19.26
CA MET A 1 -5.17 -2.94 -18.28
C MET A 1 -4.80 -3.34 -16.88
N ILE A 2 -4.65 -2.36 -16.01
CA ILE A 2 -4.34 -2.59 -14.60
C ILE A 2 -5.62 -2.99 -13.86
N ASN A 3 -5.53 -4.04 -13.06
CA ASN A 3 -6.61 -4.45 -12.17
C ASN A 3 -6.06 -5.06 -10.88
N LEU A 4 -6.90 -5.07 -9.86
CA LEU A 4 -6.63 -5.67 -8.55
C LEU A 4 -7.27 -7.05 -8.52
N ARG A 5 -6.50 -8.08 -8.14
CA ARG A 5 -6.99 -9.45 -8.10
C ARG A 5 -6.67 -10.13 -6.79
N GLU A 6 -7.54 -11.06 -6.41
CA GLU A 6 -7.26 -11.98 -5.31
C GLU A 6 -5.93 -12.70 -5.53
N ILE A 7 -5.19 -12.89 -4.45
CA ILE A 7 -4.01 -13.75 -4.45
C ILE A 7 -4.51 -15.17 -4.21
N THR A 8 -4.17 -16.06 -5.12
CA THR A 8 -4.61 -17.46 -5.13
C THR A 8 -3.41 -18.39 -5.08
N LYS A 9 -3.65 -19.66 -4.84
CA LYS A 9 -2.61 -20.69 -4.93
C LYS A 9 -1.88 -20.65 -6.29
N THR A 10 -2.59 -20.33 -7.36
CA THR A 10 -2.04 -20.31 -8.72
C THR A 10 -1.11 -19.13 -8.98
N ASN A 11 -1.43 -17.93 -8.44
CA ASN A 11 -0.66 -16.71 -8.71
C ASN A 11 0.25 -16.28 -7.56
N LEU A 12 0.25 -16.98 -6.43
CA LEU A 12 0.99 -16.59 -5.23
C LEU A 12 2.48 -16.36 -5.49
N ILE A 13 3.13 -17.29 -6.19
CA ILE A 13 4.57 -17.21 -6.46
C ILE A 13 4.89 -15.97 -7.30
N SER A 14 4.06 -15.65 -8.29
CA SER A 14 4.27 -14.46 -9.11
C SER A 14 4.21 -13.15 -8.31
N ILE A 15 3.45 -13.13 -7.23
CA ILE A 15 3.38 -11.97 -6.31
C ILE A 15 4.58 -11.96 -5.36
N ILE A 16 4.97 -13.11 -4.82
CA ILE A 16 6.13 -13.23 -3.91
C ILE A 16 7.42 -12.84 -4.61
N ASP A 17 7.56 -13.18 -5.88
CA ASP A 17 8.78 -12.90 -6.67
C ASP A 17 8.94 -11.43 -7.07
N LEU A 18 7.91 -10.60 -6.89
CA LEU A 18 8.00 -9.16 -7.15
C LEU A 18 8.93 -8.50 -6.13
N ASP A 19 9.73 -7.56 -6.59
CA ASP A 19 10.71 -6.86 -5.74
C ASP A 19 10.83 -5.40 -6.17
N VAL A 20 11.14 -4.55 -5.20
CA VAL A 20 11.46 -3.15 -5.46
C VAL A 20 12.96 -2.99 -5.78
N ASN A 21 13.37 -1.79 -6.22
CA ASN A 21 14.77 -1.48 -6.37
C ASN A 21 15.49 -1.63 -5.02
N GLU A 22 16.78 -1.96 -5.08
CA GLU A 22 17.59 -2.18 -3.88
C GLU A 22 17.54 -1.00 -2.91
N ASN A 23 17.56 0.23 -3.43
CA ASN A 23 17.47 1.45 -2.63
C ASN A 23 16.07 1.71 -2.06
N GLN A 24 15.07 0.90 -2.39
CA GLN A 24 13.69 1.00 -1.88
C GLN A 24 13.35 -0.10 -0.88
N ARG A 25 14.24 -1.05 -0.62
CA ARG A 25 13.96 -2.20 0.25
C ARG A 25 13.63 -1.82 1.69
N ASP A 26 14.14 -0.68 2.16
CA ASP A 26 13.83 -0.17 3.49
C ASP A 26 12.45 0.51 3.58
N GLN A 27 11.80 0.72 2.44
CA GLN A 27 10.51 1.42 2.36
C GLN A 27 9.30 0.50 2.47
N VAL A 28 9.46 -0.77 2.11
CA VAL A 28 8.35 -1.73 2.09
C VAL A 28 8.85 -3.12 2.44
N ALA A 29 8.06 -3.84 3.25
CA ALA A 29 8.36 -5.24 3.57
C ALA A 29 8.21 -6.14 2.33
N PRO A 30 8.94 -7.25 2.25
CA PRO A 30 8.72 -8.25 1.20
C PRO A 30 7.26 -8.73 1.16
N ASN A 31 6.77 -9.02 -0.03
CA ASN A 31 5.37 -9.41 -0.20
C ASN A 31 5.01 -10.68 0.59
N ALA A 32 5.93 -11.64 0.70
CA ALA A 32 5.70 -12.85 1.51
C ALA A 32 5.43 -12.51 2.98
N VAL A 33 6.17 -11.55 3.55
CA VAL A 33 5.96 -11.08 4.93
C VAL A 33 4.61 -10.39 5.06
N SER A 34 4.28 -9.51 4.11
CA SER A 34 3.01 -8.77 4.11
C SER A 34 1.81 -9.72 4.00
N ILE A 35 1.89 -10.73 3.14
CA ILE A 35 0.83 -11.75 2.99
C ILE A 35 0.65 -12.53 4.29
N ALA A 36 1.76 -12.94 4.93
CA ALA A 36 1.69 -13.63 6.22
C ALA A 36 1.03 -12.76 7.29
N GLN A 37 1.42 -11.49 7.40
CA GLN A 37 0.80 -10.55 8.33
C GLN A 37 -0.68 -10.35 8.03
N GLY A 38 -1.03 -10.21 6.76
CA GLY A 38 -2.42 -10.05 6.31
C GLY A 38 -3.28 -11.27 6.63
N HIS A 39 -2.72 -12.46 6.49
CA HIS A 39 -3.43 -13.71 6.77
C HIS A 39 -3.84 -13.83 8.26
N TYR A 40 -3.03 -13.30 9.17
CA TYR A 40 -3.30 -13.33 10.62
C TYR A 40 -3.95 -12.06 11.14
N SER A 41 -4.32 -11.12 10.28
CA SER A 41 -5.02 -9.90 10.64
C SER A 41 -6.53 -10.07 10.46
N ASN A 42 -7.32 -9.49 11.38
CA ASN A 42 -8.78 -9.48 11.28
C ASN A 42 -9.32 -8.37 10.37
N SER A 43 -8.48 -7.43 9.95
CA SER A 43 -8.88 -6.23 9.21
C SER A 43 -8.07 -5.98 7.94
N ALA A 44 -7.11 -6.84 7.63
CA ALA A 44 -6.31 -6.70 6.42
C ALA A 44 -7.12 -7.08 5.17
N TRP A 45 -6.98 -6.22 4.15
CA TRP A 45 -7.44 -6.47 2.80
C TRP A 45 -6.23 -6.34 1.89
N PHE A 46 -5.94 -7.34 1.07
CA PHE A 46 -4.78 -7.27 0.19
C PHE A 46 -5.06 -7.91 -1.16
N LYS A 47 -4.41 -7.39 -2.20
CA LYS A 47 -4.59 -7.81 -3.59
C LYS A 47 -3.25 -7.78 -4.32
N GLY A 48 -3.14 -8.64 -5.33
CA GLY A 48 -2.12 -8.46 -6.36
C GLY A 48 -2.55 -7.39 -7.35
N ILE A 49 -1.58 -6.63 -7.84
CA ILE A 49 -1.78 -5.66 -8.92
C ILE A 49 -1.31 -6.32 -10.20
N PHE A 50 -2.17 -6.38 -11.21
CA PHE A 50 -1.90 -7.05 -12.46
C PHE A 50 -2.08 -6.10 -13.65
N ASN A 51 -1.18 -6.22 -14.62
CA ASN A 51 -1.39 -5.68 -15.95
C ASN A 51 -1.78 -6.84 -16.87
N ASN A 52 -3.07 -6.92 -17.22
CA ASN A 52 -3.65 -8.10 -17.85
C ASN A 52 -3.40 -9.33 -16.95
N ASN A 53 -2.63 -10.31 -17.41
CA ASN A 53 -2.32 -11.52 -16.63
C ASN A 53 -0.93 -11.47 -15.95
N LEU A 54 -0.23 -10.35 -16.07
CA LEU A 54 1.11 -10.19 -15.53
C LEU A 54 1.05 -9.51 -14.16
N ALA A 55 1.57 -10.17 -13.14
CA ALA A 55 1.72 -9.56 -11.82
C ALA A 55 2.74 -8.43 -11.88
N VAL A 56 2.38 -7.24 -11.41
CA VAL A 56 3.25 -6.05 -11.44
C VAL A 56 3.40 -5.37 -10.08
N GLY A 57 2.55 -5.69 -9.10
CA GLY A 57 2.62 -5.08 -7.78
C GLY A 57 1.74 -5.75 -6.74
N PHE A 58 1.70 -5.13 -5.57
CA PHE A 58 0.96 -5.61 -4.40
C PHE A 58 0.42 -4.43 -3.60
N VAL A 59 -0.76 -4.58 -3.04
CA VAL A 59 -1.37 -3.59 -2.16
C VAL A 59 -2.02 -4.26 -0.96
N MET A 60 -1.87 -3.65 0.22
CA MET A 60 -2.53 -4.09 1.43
C MET A 60 -3.07 -2.90 2.21
N LEU A 61 -4.33 -3.01 2.60
CA LEU A 61 -5.01 -2.04 3.47
C LEU A 61 -5.29 -2.67 4.82
N ASP A 62 -5.33 -1.82 5.83
CA ASP A 62 -5.95 -2.13 7.11
C ASP A 62 -7.29 -1.39 7.16
N LEU A 63 -8.40 -2.15 7.08
CA LEU A 63 -9.77 -1.61 7.02
C LEU A 63 -10.47 -1.86 8.35
N ILE A 64 -10.41 -0.89 9.25
CA ILE A 64 -11.06 -0.98 10.57
C ILE A 64 -12.42 -0.27 10.47
N ILE A 65 -13.40 -0.97 9.89
CA ILE A 65 -14.73 -0.41 9.57
C ILE A 65 -15.43 0.13 10.82
N LYS A 66 -15.38 -0.60 11.93
CA LYS A 66 -16.02 -0.19 13.19
C LYS A 66 -15.47 1.12 13.76
N LYS A 67 -14.25 1.47 13.41
CA LYS A 67 -13.59 2.72 13.88
C LYS A 67 -13.49 3.76 12.78
N ASN A 68 -14.03 3.50 11.59
CA ASN A 68 -13.93 4.36 10.40
C ASN A 68 -12.49 4.72 10.07
N LYS A 69 -11.56 3.77 10.24
CA LYS A 69 -10.13 3.96 9.97
C LYS A 69 -9.69 3.08 8.81
N CYS A 70 -9.02 3.69 7.84
CA CYS A 70 -8.39 3.02 6.73
C CYS A 70 -6.93 3.44 6.64
N PHE A 71 -6.03 2.46 6.65
CA PHE A 71 -4.61 2.68 6.51
C PHE A 71 -4.08 1.90 5.30
N LEU A 72 -3.37 2.60 4.40
CA LEU A 72 -2.64 1.96 3.29
C LEU A 72 -1.35 1.38 3.88
N TRP A 73 -1.40 0.10 4.18
CA TRP A 73 -0.36 -0.59 4.96
C TRP A 73 0.84 -0.97 4.10
N ARG A 74 0.58 -1.45 2.87
CA ARG A 74 1.63 -1.81 1.92
C ARG A 74 1.20 -1.41 0.52
N PHE A 75 2.13 -0.90 -0.25
CA PHE A 75 1.91 -0.58 -1.65
C PHE A 75 3.25 -0.63 -2.39
N MET A 76 3.35 -1.47 -3.41
CA MET A 76 4.56 -1.53 -4.21
C MET A 76 4.26 -1.88 -5.66
N ILE A 77 5.10 -1.39 -6.55
CA ILE A 77 5.20 -1.81 -7.95
C ILE A 77 6.60 -2.41 -8.14
N ASP A 78 6.67 -3.55 -8.80
CA ASP A 78 7.94 -4.21 -9.10
C ASP A 78 8.87 -3.27 -9.87
N LYS A 79 10.16 -3.35 -9.58
CA LYS A 79 11.21 -2.50 -10.16
C LYS A 79 11.21 -2.49 -11.69
N LYS A 80 10.82 -3.61 -12.33
CA LYS A 80 10.75 -3.73 -13.79
C LYS A 80 9.60 -2.92 -14.39
N TYR A 81 8.60 -2.59 -13.59
CA TYR A 81 7.35 -1.99 -14.07
C TYR A 81 7.09 -0.59 -13.51
N GLN A 82 8.02 -0.04 -12.72
CA GLN A 82 7.94 1.33 -12.23
C GLN A 82 8.10 2.34 -13.37
N GLY A 83 7.57 3.56 -13.17
CA GLY A 83 7.67 4.62 -14.16
C GLY A 83 6.71 4.51 -15.35
N LYS A 84 5.77 3.57 -15.33
CA LYS A 84 4.77 3.34 -16.38
C LYS A 84 3.37 3.85 -16.03
N GLY A 85 3.20 4.46 -14.86
CA GLY A 85 1.90 4.94 -14.39
C GLY A 85 1.03 3.88 -13.72
N TYR A 86 1.50 2.66 -13.56
CA TYR A 86 0.71 1.56 -12.98
C TYR A 86 0.31 1.84 -11.53
N GLY A 87 1.22 2.42 -10.74
CA GLY A 87 0.94 2.77 -9.35
C GLY A 87 -0.22 3.74 -9.20
N LYS A 88 -0.25 4.77 -10.04
CA LYS A 88 -1.34 5.76 -10.02
C LYS A 88 -2.69 5.12 -10.36
N ILE A 89 -2.72 4.27 -11.37
CA ILE A 89 -3.95 3.57 -11.78
C ILE A 89 -4.42 2.64 -10.68
N ALA A 90 -3.52 1.84 -10.12
CA ALA A 90 -3.84 0.91 -9.04
C ALA A 90 -4.34 1.64 -7.79
N LEU A 91 -3.67 2.72 -7.39
CA LEU A 91 -4.08 3.49 -6.21
C LEU A 91 -5.43 4.16 -6.42
N THR A 92 -5.74 4.62 -7.62
CA THR A 92 -7.07 5.14 -7.95
C THR A 92 -8.15 4.08 -7.72
N GLN A 93 -7.92 2.85 -8.16
CA GLN A 93 -8.85 1.73 -7.93
C GLN A 93 -9.01 1.43 -6.43
N VAL A 94 -7.92 1.51 -5.66
CA VAL A 94 -7.96 1.34 -4.21
C VAL A 94 -8.82 2.43 -3.56
N ILE A 95 -8.61 3.69 -3.95
CA ILE A 95 -9.40 4.81 -3.44
C ILE A 95 -10.90 4.61 -3.74
N ASP A 96 -11.23 4.21 -4.96
CA ASP A 96 -12.62 3.96 -5.35
C ASP A 96 -13.24 2.82 -4.52
N TYR A 97 -12.48 1.77 -4.28
CA TYR A 97 -12.91 0.67 -3.43
C TYR A 97 -13.20 1.14 -2.00
N VAL A 98 -12.29 1.92 -1.40
CA VAL A 98 -12.49 2.45 -0.04
C VAL A 98 -13.70 3.38 0.03
N LYS A 99 -13.88 4.23 -0.97
CA LYS A 99 -15.06 5.12 -1.06
C LYS A 99 -16.37 4.33 -1.10
N SER A 100 -16.38 3.14 -1.67
CA SER A 100 -17.59 2.32 -1.80
C SER A 100 -18.20 1.93 -0.44
N PHE A 101 -17.39 1.90 0.62
CA PHE A 101 -17.88 1.62 1.97
C PHE A 101 -18.71 2.75 2.57
N LYS A 102 -18.55 4.00 2.09
CA LYS A 102 -19.27 5.21 2.55
C LYS A 102 -19.12 5.54 4.05
N VAL A 103 -18.14 4.96 4.71
CA VAL A 103 -17.87 5.19 6.15
C VAL A 103 -16.52 5.85 6.42
N PHE A 104 -15.60 5.80 5.45
CA PHE A 104 -14.28 6.39 5.60
C PHE A 104 -14.25 7.83 5.09
N THR A 105 -13.60 8.72 5.82
CA THR A 105 -13.39 10.12 5.42
C THR A 105 -11.99 10.37 4.89
N GLU A 106 -11.05 9.50 5.21
CA GLU A 106 -9.67 9.62 4.78
C GLU A 106 -8.99 8.26 4.71
N ILE A 107 -7.89 8.19 3.95
CA ILE A 107 -6.95 7.07 3.95
C ILE A 107 -5.64 7.62 4.46
N LYS A 108 -5.06 6.96 5.45
CA LYS A 108 -3.73 7.28 5.96
C LYS A 108 -2.70 6.31 5.41
N THR A 109 -1.47 6.79 5.30
CA THR A 109 -0.30 5.98 5.01
C THR A 109 0.91 6.55 5.74
N SER A 110 2.03 5.85 5.73
CA SER A 110 3.29 6.37 6.27
C SER A 110 4.43 5.99 5.35
N TYR A 111 5.51 6.73 5.45
CA TYR A 111 6.73 6.45 4.71
C TYR A 111 7.96 6.75 5.56
N VAL A 112 9.07 6.07 5.26
CA VAL A 112 10.37 6.35 5.88
C VAL A 112 11.01 7.51 5.11
N PRO A 113 11.35 8.64 5.78
CA PRO A 113 11.86 9.82 5.10
C PRO A 113 13.32 9.64 4.68
N THR A 114 13.53 9.14 3.49
CA THR A 114 14.84 8.99 2.84
C THR A 114 14.79 9.63 1.45
N ASP A 115 15.95 9.76 0.79
CA ASP A 115 16.02 10.33 -0.56
C ASP A 115 15.18 9.54 -1.58
N ASN A 116 14.96 8.25 -1.32
CA ASN A 116 14.21 7.36 -2.20
C ASN A 116 12.81 7.03 -1.64
N SER A 117 12.26 7.89 -0.77
CA SER A 117 10.96 7.66 -0.17
C SER A 117 9.82 7.77 -1.18
N ALA A 118 8.67 7.20 -0.82
CA ALA A 118 7.44 7.28 -1.59
C ALA A 118 6.70 8.63 -1.45
N GLU A 119 7.29 9.58 -0.71
CA GLU A 119 6.66 10.89 -0.46
C GLU A 119 6.20 11.58 -1.74
N GLY A 120 7.10 11.66 -2.73
CA GLY A 120 6.79 12.33 -4.00
C GLY A 120 5.62 11.69 -4.72
N PHE A 121 5.55 10.36 -4.74
CA PHE A 121 4.45 9.63 -5.35
C PHE A 121 3.12 9.93 -4.65
N TYR A 122 3.10 9.84 -3.32
CA TYR A 122 1.87 10.11 -2.56
C TYR A 122 1.45 11.58 -2.67
N LYS A 123 2.40 12.51 -2.58
CA LYS A 123 2.14 13.94 -2.74
C LYS A 123 1.54 14.26 -4.11
N ASN A 124 2.12 13.72 -5.17
CA ASN A 124 1.61 13.92 -6.53
C ASN A 124 0.23 13.30 -6.74
N PHE A 125 -0.08 12.23 -6.02
CA PHE A 125 -1.41 11.61 -6.05
C PHE A 125 -2.47 12.48 -5.34
N GLY A 126 -2.07 13.26 -4.33
CA GLY A 126 -2.97 14.12 -3.57
C GLY A 126 -2.94 13.91 -2.06
N PHE A 127 -2.02 13.09 -1.56
CA PHE A 127 -1.80 12.95 -0.12
C PHE A 127 -1.12 14.20 0.44
N ILE A 128 -1.45 14.52 1.68
CA ILE A 128 -0.83 15.62 2.44
C ILE A 128 -0.21 15.06 3.71
N LYS A 129 0.87 15.67 4.18
CA LYS A 129 1.50 15.31 5.45
C LYS A 129 0.57 15.65 6.60
N SER A 130 0.46 14.76 7.58
CA SER A 130 -0.32 15.01 8.78
C SER A 130 0.55 15.11 10.02
N LYS A 131 1.30 14.05 10.35
CA LYS A 131 2.15 14.02 11.54
C LYS A 131 3.17 12.89 11.44
N LYS A 132 4.16 12.87 12.36
CA LYS A 132 5.01 11.70 12.56
C LYS A 132 4.20 10.57 13.16
N VAL A 133 4.45 9.34 12.69
CA VAL A 133 3.84 8.13 13.21
C VAL A 133 4.70 7.62 14.36
N ILE A 134 4.07 7.39 15.51
CA ILE A 134 4.63 6.63 16.60
C ILE A 134 3.90 5.29 16.59
N LYS A 135 4.63 4.20 16.40
CA LYS A 135 4.03 2.88 16.40
C LYS A 135 3.53 2.53 17.79
N GLU A 136 2.34 1.98 17.86
CA GLU A 136 1.64 1.69 19.12
C GLU A 136 2.44 0.74 20.03
N PHE A 137 3.26 -0.12 19.45
CA PHE A 137 4.08 -1.10 20.17
C PHE A 137 5.58 -0.78 20.19
N ASP A 138 6.00 0.27 19.52
CA ASP A 138 7.38 0.73 19.56
C ASP A 138 7.47 1.87 20.58
N LEU A 139 8.25 1.66 21.62
CA LEU A 139 8.51 2.68 22.63
C LEU A 139 9.35 3.85 22.07
N GLU A 140 9.90 3.66 20.88
CA GLU A 140 10.69 4.66 20.17
C GLU A 140 9.95 5.21 18.98
N ASP A 141 10.16 6.49 18.68
CA ASP A 141 9.68 7.11 17.45
C ASP A 141 10.28 6.36 16.24
N SER A 142 9.42 5.77 15.42
CA SER A 142 9.85 5.03 14.22
C SER A 142 10.52 5.93 13.17
N GLY A 143 10.41 7.25 13.30
CA GLY A 143 10.84 8.20 12.30
C GLY A 143 9.98 8.24 11.03
N GLU A 144 8.94 7.43 10.96
CA GLU A 144 8.01 7.45 9.82
C GLU A 144 7.15 8.72 9.84
N ILE A 145 6.80 9.18 8.65
CA ILE A 145 5.94 10.35 8.46
C ILE A 145 4.58 9.90 7.94
N GLU A 146 3.54 10.35 8.61
CA GLU A 146 2.16 10.05 8.23
C GLU A 146 1.69 11.03 7.15
N MET A 147 1.01 10.48 6.16
CA MET A 147 0.27 11.24 5.15
C MET A 147 -1.18 10.78 5.13
N LYS A 148 -2.06 11.63 4.62
CA LYS A 148 -3.47 11.30 4.48
C LYS A 148 -4.02 11.79 3.14
N TYR A 149 -4.99 11.07 2.62
CA TYR A 149 -5.78 11.43 1.45
C TYR A 149 -7.23 11.60 1.88
N LEU A 150 -7.80 12.77 1.60
CA LEU A 150 -9.19 13.08 1.97
C LEU A 150 -10.15 12.50 0.94
N LEU A 151 -11.10 11.70 1.42
CA LEU A 151 -12.16 11.11 0.61
C LEU A 151 -13.35 12.07 0.55
N LYS A 152 -13.81 12.34 -0.64
CA LYS A 152 -14.95 13.23 -0.86
C LYS A 152 -16.16 12.47 -1.39
#